data_eb4ae0cb0dfbdf27aa0cf1cee04e4fb5
#
_entry.id   eb4ae0cb0dfbdf27aa0cf1cee04e4fb5
#
_cell.length_a   1.000
_cell.length_b   1.000
_cell.length_c   1.000
_cell.angle_alpha   90.00
_cell.angle_beta   90.00
_cell.angle_gamma   90.00
#
_symmetry.space_group_name_H-M   'P 1'
#
loop_
_entity.id
_entity.type
_entity.pdbx_description
1 polymer ?
#
loop_
_entity_poly.entity_id
_entity_poly.type
_entity_poly.pdbx_seq_one_letter_code
_entity_poly.pdbx_strand_id
1 'polypeptide(L)'
;MPQKKYHSSDLGIGSLVRDIQTGDLGLLIERIDLFEKIEGHEPIWVWTMTWTGPATDSHNRYVPFIEEAIIGLLNGGVWELKDDETD
;
A
#
# COMPACT_ATOMS: atom_id res chain seq x y z
N MET A 1 -8.79 -2.52 23.42
CA MET A 1 -8.96 -1.58 22.39
C MET A 1 -9.16 -2.21 21.08
N PRO A 2 -10.17 -1.84 20.36
CA PRO A 2 -10.35 -2.41 19.04
C PRO A 2 -9.27 -1.91 18.11
N GLN A 3 -8.79 -2.77 17.25
CA GLN A 3 -7.83 -2.38 16.28
C GLN A 3 -8.54 -1.70 15.15
N LYS A 4 -7.90 -0.70 14.58
CA LYS A 4 -8.43 -0.05 13.40
C LYS A 4 -8.41 -1.03 12.24
N LYS A 5 -9.50 -1.10 11.52
CA LYS A 5 -9.56 -1.95 10.36
C LYS A 5 -9.49 -1.07 9.12
N TYR A 6 -8.59 -1.42 8.21
CA TYR A 6 -8.39 -0.63 7.00
C TYR A 6 -9.18 -1.22 5.84
N HIS A 7 -9.63 -0.35 4.97
CA HIS A 7 -10.39 -0.72 3.77
C HIS A 7 -9.74 -0.06 2.57
N SER A 8 -10.12 -0.47 1.38
CA SER A 8 -9.54 0.09 0.16
C SER A 8 -9.75 1.59 0.08
N SER A 9 -10.84 2.11 0.63
CA SER A 9 -11.09 3.54 0.60
C SER A 9 -10.11 4.33 1.45
N ASP A 10 -9.35 3.68 2.32
CA ASP A 10 -8.34 4.36 3.11
C ASP A 10 -7.05 4.60 2.34
N LEU A 11 -6.91 3.99 1.17
CA LEU A 11 -5.71 4.12 0.36
C LEU A 11 -5.95 5.14 -0.75
N GLY A 12 -4.95 5.94 -1.03
CA GLY A 12 -5.03 6.90 -2.11
C GLY A 12 -3.65 7.21 -2.65
N ILE A 13 -3.60 7.85 -3.80
CA ILE A 13 -2.33 8.29 -4.34
C ILE A 13 -1.74 9.29 -3.36
N GLY A 14 -0.51 9.08 -2.98
CA GLY A 14 0.15 9.87 -1.96
C GLY A 14 0.08 9.31 -0.57
N SER A 15 -0.66 8.21 -0.37
CA SER A 15 -0.68 7.56 0.95
C SER A 15 0.68 6.99 1.28
N LEU A 16 1.07 7.10 2.54
CA LEU A 16 2.37 6.67 3.00
C LEU A 16 2.20 5.51 3.97
N VAL A 17 2.92 4.44 3.75
CA VAL A 17 2.86 3.23 4.56
C VAL A 17 4.22 3.02 5.19
N ARG A 18 4.24 2.56 6.43
CA ARG A 18 5.49 2.23 7.09
C ARG A 18 5.53 0.74 7.41
N ASP A 19 6.62 0.09 7.07
CA ASP A 19 6.88 -1.29 7.48
C ASP A 19 7.34 -1.23 8.92
N ILE A 20 6.56 -1.79 9.83
CA ILE A 20 6.84 -1.68 11.25
C ILE A 20 8.12 -2.39 11.61
N GLN A 21 8.40 -3.50 10.92
CA GLN A 21 9.55 -4.29 11.26
C GLN A 21 10.86 -3.66 10.79
N THR A 22 10.89 -3.09 9.61
CA THR A 22 12.13 -2.55 9.05
C THR A 22 12.25 -1.05 9.18
N GLY A 23 11.13 -0.35 9.32
CA GLY A 23 11.12 1.09 9.34
C GLY A 23 11.09 1.74 7.97
N ASP A 24 11.05 0.94 6.91
CA ASP A 24 11.00 1.50 5.58
C ASP A 24 9.65 2.18 5.32
N LEU A 25 9.68 3.19 4.48
CA LEU A 25 8.48 3.92 4.10
C LEU A 25 8.14 3.65 2.65
N GLY A 26 6.88 3.38 2.39
CA GLY A 26 6.39 3.14 1.04
C GLY A 26 5.34 4.15 0.67
N LEU A 27 5.47 4.73 -0.50
CA LEU A 27 4.53 5.74 -0.99
C LEU A 27 3.72 5.14 -2.13
N LEU A 28 2.40 5.27 -2.05
CA LEU A 28 1.53 4.78 -3.12
C LEU A 28 1.45 5.83 -4.20
N ILE A 29 1.89 5.52 -5.40
CA ILE A 29 2.01 6.50 -6.44
C ILE A 29 1.05 6.28 -7.61
N GLU A 30 0.56 5.06 -7.81
CA GLU A 30 -0.32 4.81 -8.93
C GLU A 30 -1.20 3.60 -8.63
N ARG A 31 -2.43 3.63 -9.09
CA ARG A 31 -3.37 2.53 -8.91
C ARG A 31 -3.90 2.14 -10.27
N ILE A 32 -3.81 0.88 -10.63
CA ILE A 32 -4.31 0.41 -11.91
C ILE A 32 -5.23 -0.79 -11.71
N ASP A 33 -6.17 -0.94 -12.62
CA ASP A 33 -7.05 -2.10 -12.64
C ASP A 33 -6.42 -3.11 -13.58
N LEU A 34 -5.98 -4.22 -13.04
CA LEU A 34 -5.26 -5.22 -13.80
C LEU A 34 -6.12 -5.81 -14.92
N PHE A 35 -7.43 -5.90 -14.72
CA PHE A 35 -8.31 -6.51 -15.71
C PHE A 35 -9.26 -5.51 -16.35
N GLU A 36 -8.84 -4.25 -16.48
CA GLU A 36 -9.77 -3.25 -16.93
C GLU A 36 -10.32 -3.54 -18.31
N LYS A 37 -9.63 -4.28 -19.15
CA LYS A 37 -10.08 -4.55 -20.51
C LYS A 37 -10.70 -5.94 -20.64
N ILE A 38 -10.92 -6.64 -19.56
CA ILE A 38 -11.50 -7.97 -19.61
C ILE A 38 -12.91 -7.90 -19.08
N GLU A 39 -13.87 -8.13 -20.00
CA GLU A 39 -15.25 -8.06 -19.60
C GLU A 39 -15.62 -9.17 -18.66
N GLY A 40 -16.47 -8.89 -17.71
CA GLY A 40 -16.97 -9.92 -16.80
C GLY A 40 -16.09 -10.19 -15.60
N HIS A 41 -14.93 -9.56 -15.54
CA HIS A 41 -14.07 -9.74 -14.40
C HIS A 41 -14.24 -8.60 -13.43
N GLU A 42 -14.23 -8.91 -12.15
CA GLU A 42 -14.17 -7.88 -11.14
C GLU A 42 -12.80 -7.25 -11.16
N PRO A 43 -12.69 -5.98 -10.85
CA PRO A 43 -11.40 -5.33 -10.91
C PRO A 43 -10.46 -5.88 -9.85
N ILE A 44 -9.21 -6.05 -10.23
CA ILE A 44 -8.15 -6.35 -9.28
C ILE A 44 -7.23 -5.15 -9.32
N TRP A 45 -7.22 -4.42 -8.21
CA TRP A 45 -6.47 -3.18 -8.14
C TRP A 45 -5.04 -3.47 -7.73
N VAL A 46 -4.10 -2.85 -8.43
CA VAL A 46 -2.69 -3.00 -8.14
C VAL A 46 -2.12 -1.61 -7.89
N TRP A 47 -1.39 -1.47 -6.82
CA TRP A 47 -0.74 -0.22 -6.48
C TRP A 47 0.75 -0.30 -6.81
N THR A 48 1.28 0.75 -7.43
CA THR A 48 2.71 0.87 -7.57
C THR A 48 3.20 1.67 -6.37
N MET A 49 4.19 1.15 -5.68
CA MET A 49 4.75 1.79 -4.52
C MET A 49 6.22 2.06 -4.73
N THR A 50 6.70 3.16 -4.15
CA THR A 50 8.12 3.40 -4.12
C THR A 50 8.55 3.39 -2.66
N TRP A 51 9.64 2.70 -2.38
CA TRP A 51 10.09 2.47 -1.01
C TRP A 51 11.38 3.22 -0.73
N THR A 52 11.52 3.74 0.48
CA THR A 52 12.75 4.33 0.95
C THR A 52 12.98 3.90 2.40
N GLY A 53 14.22 3.78 2.80
CA GLY A 53 14.53 3.44 4.17
C GLY A 53 15.74 2.56 4.29
N PRO A 54 16.08 2.17 5.51
CA PRO A 54 17.33 1.46 5.75
C PRO A 54 17.40 0.08 5.13
N ALA A 55 16.27 -0.59 4.95
CA ALA A 55 16.30 -1.93 4.38
C ALA A 55 16.00 -1.94 2.89
N THR A 56 15.67 -0.81 2.30
CA THR A 56 15.29 -0.77 0.90
C THR A 56 16.52 -0.63 0.02
N ASP A 57 16.62 -1.53 -0.96
CA ASP A 57 17.67 -1.46 -1.95
C ASP A 57 17.36 -0.33 -2.89
N SER A 58 18.29 0.55 -3.12
CA SER A 58 18.08 1.70 -3.98
C SER A 58 17.75 1.32 -5.42
N HIS A 59 18.01 0.09 -5.81
CA HIS A 59 17.68 -0.35 -7.15
C HIS A 59 16.25 -0.83 -7.29
N ASN A 60 15.55 -1.06 -6.19
CA ASN A 60 14.19 -1.53 -6.25
C ASN A 60 13.22 -0.44 -5.87
N ARG A 61 13.12 0.57 -6.72
CA ARG A 61 12.38 1.72 -6.34
C ARG A 61 10.90 1.60 -6.54
N TYR A 62 10.44 0.82 -7.50
CA TYR A 62 9.03 0.73 -7.84
C TYR A 62 8.60 -0.71 -7.74
N VAL A 63 7.67 -0.98 -6.86
CA VAL A 63 7.23 -2.35 -6.59
C VAL A 63 5.72 -2.40 -6.67
N PRO A 64 5.15 -3.36 -7.43
CA PRO A 64 3.70 -3.49 -7.48
C PRO A 64 3.18 -4.33 -6.33
N PHE A 65 2.03 -3.94 -5.80
CA PHE A 65 1.34 -4.71 -4.78
C PHE A 65 -0.13 -4.74 -5.09
N ILE A 66 -0.75 -5.91 -4.97
CA ILE A 66 -2.19 -6.04 -5.10
C ILE A 66 -2.83 -5.34 -3.91
N GLU A 67 -3.88 -4.58 -4.15
CA GLU A 67 -4.51 -3.79 -3.11
C GLU A 67 -4.93 -4.65 -1.93
N GLU A 68 -5.47 -5.84 -2.20
CA GLU A 68 -5.85 -6.73 -1.13
C GLU A 68 -4.68 -7.11 -0.25
N ALA A 69 -3.51 -7.29 -0.82
CA ALA A 69 -2.33 -7.65 -0.06
C ALA A 69 -1.90 -6.49 0.85
N ILE A 70 -2.02 -5.26 0.36
CA ILE A 70 -1.71 -4.09 1.17
C ILE A 70 -2.66 -4.01 2.36
N ILE A 71 -3.95 -4.20 2.10
CA ILE A 71 -4.95 -4.15 3.15
C ILE A 71 -4.68 -5.25 4.19
N GLY A 72 -4.33 -6.43 3.72
CA GLY A 72 -4.00 -7.52 4.64
C GLY A 72 -2.81 -7.23 5.53
N LEU A 73 -1.79 -6.59 4.97
CA LEU A 73 -0.61 -6.24 5.76
C LEU A 73 -0.92 -5.14 6.78
N LEU A 74 -1.77 -4.19 6.41
CA LEU A 74 -2.18 -3.15 7.34
C LEU A 74 -3.03 -3.74 8.46
N ASN A 75 -3.98 -4.58 8.13
CA ASN A 75 -4.85 -5.16 9.15
C ASN A 75 -4.14 -6.19 10.00
N GLY A 76 -3.09 -6.79 9.48
CA GLY A 76 -2.29 -7.74 10.21
C GLY A 76 -1.23 -7.12 11.11
N GLY A 77 -1.08 -5.79 11.06
CA GLY A 77 -0.11 -5.12 11.90
C GLY A 77 1.32 -5.19 11.40
N VAL A 78 1.53 -5.64 10.18
CA VAL A 78 2.86 -5.69 9.58
C VAL A 78 3.24 -4.32 9.05
N TRP A 79 2.27 -3.62 8.48
CA TRP A 79 2.44 -2.27 7.97
C TRP A 79 1.50 -1.34 8.72
N GLU A 80 1.81 -0.06 8.74
CA GLU A 80 0.89 0.92 9.30
C GLU A 80 0.73 2.05 8.30
N LEU A 81 -0.48 2.57 8.18
CA LEU A 81 -0.76 3.68 7.29
C LEU A 81 -0.45 4.96 8.03
N LYS A 82 0.43 5.76 7.46
CA LYS A 82 0.78 7.03 8.07
C LYS A 82 -0.24 8.06 7.62
N ASP A 83 -0.83 8.71 8.62
CA ASP A 83 -1.81 9.69 8.32
C ASP A 83 -1.17 11.03 8.41
N ASP A 84 -1.08 11.75 7.27
CA ASP A 84 -0.34 12.92 7.31
C ASP A 84 -1.11 14.05 7.80
N GLU A 85 -2.26 13.94 8.15
CA GLU A 85 -2.79 14.95 8.70
C GLU A 85 -2.61 15.18 9.98
N THR A 86 -2.07 14.76 10.52
CA THR A 86 -1.77 14.94 11.74
C THR A 86 -1.85 16.05 12.23
N ASP A 87 -2.00 16.47 12.38
CA ASP A 87 -1.96 17.41 12.87
C ASP A 87 -2.06 17.71 13.45
#